data_8b3e6c87e8d8453ef771a19e797b772b
#
_entry.id   8b3e6c87e8d8453ef771a19e797b772b
#
_cell.length_a   1.000
_cell.length_b   1.000
_cell.length_c   1.000
_cell.angle_alpha   90.00
_cell.angle_beta   90.00
_cell.angle_gamma   90.00
#
_symmetry.space_group_name_H-M   'P 1'
#
loop_
_entity.id
_entity.type
_entity.pdbx_description
1 polymer ?
#
loop_
_entity_poly.entity_id
_entity_poly.type
_entity_poly.pdbx_seq_one_letter_code
_entity_poly.pdbx_strand_id
1 'polypeptide(L)'
;MNGASRVTMDDPNVKTVYCTGSPYDIGFTHGSSVSAEVHHNVEMYSYFFGETAKITWQQARERAVTRFLPTIERQWPEIIDEMRGIAEGAGGGLTLDDIVTLNVRTEIAFTNYTDGCTSLGQNEGEKMYLAQNWDMIPELQKGMVLLHIKPQNSDIALRFLSEAGIVGKIGMNSAGLGLCMNALRSAALNPNNMPVHVMSRRLLQYARSYDDAVAIIEEFGLASSINYVLADKSGKFADIECSPVGNFLIRPENGYVAHSNHFYGPGRPLTLKDHPGADSLTRVARMRELTENDSREGVDATFETLRRRLSDEQGSPAAICRSVPPGAKGIDRLITLGTIMMELTSCTGQITIGRPCEDLPIVHWFF
;
A
#
# COMPACT_ATOMS: atom_id res chain seq x y z
N MET A 1 11.40 13.57 -29.54
CA MET A 1 10.91 12.34 -30.18
C MET A 1 9.85 11.79 -29.25
N ASN A 2 8.57 11.83 -29.69
CA ASN A 2 7.44 11.38 -28.87
C ASN A 2 7.43 9.84 -28.84
N GLY A 3 7.99 9.26 -27.80
CA GLY A 3 7.75 7.87 -27.47
C GLY A 3 6.33 7.74 -26.93
N ALA A 4 5.40 7.27 -27.76
CA ALA A 4 4.09 6.86 -27.28
C ALA A 4 4.32 5.75 -26.26
N SER A 5 4.03 6.03 -24.96
CA SER A 5 4.08 5.03 -23.90
C SER A 5 3.23 3.84 -24.33
N ARG A 6 3.84 2.66 -24.43
CA ARG A 6 3.15 1.43 -24.83
C ARG A 6 2.14 1.06 -23.72
N VAL A 7 0.88 1.30 -24.00
CA VAL A 7 -0.23 0.77 -23.21
C VAL A 7 -0.23 -0.74 -23.33
N THR A 8 -0.06 -1.46 -22.24
CA THR A 8 -0.11 -2.93 -22.20
C THR A 8 -1.11 -3.38 -21.14
N MET A 9 -1.69 -4.57 -21.34
CA MET A 9 -2.53 -5.21 -20.31
C MET A 9 -1.67 -5.94 -19.27
N ASP A 10 -0.42 -6.25 -19.61
CA ASP A 10 0.53 -6.96 -18.76
C ASP A 10 1.89 -6.26 -18.80
N ASP A 11 2.59 -6.27 -17.66
CA ASP A 11 3.98 -5.84 -17.53
C ASP A 11 4.86 -7.08 -17.37
N PRO A 12 5.94 -7.24 -18.16
CA PRO A 12 6.85 -8.36 -18.02
C PRO A 12 7.56 -8.42 -16.67
N ASN A 13 7.57 -7.33 -15.90
CA ASN A 13 8.24 -7.22 -14.61
C ASN A 13 7.32 -7.53 -13.41
N VAL A 14 6.01 -7.73 -13.63
CA VAL A 14 5.06 -8.06 -12.56
C VAL A 14 4.00 -9.03 -13.07
N LYS A 15 3.71 -10.05 -12.28
CA LYS A 15 2.64 -10.99 -12.59
C LYS A 15 1.29 -10.41 -12.20
N THR A 16 0.30 -10.56 -13.08
CA THR A 16 -1.11 -10.31 -12.77
C THR A 16 -1.79 -11.63 -12.45
N VAL A 17 -2.43 -11.72 -11.28
CA VAL A 17 -3.12 -12.93 -10.82
C VAL A 17 -4.61 -12.64 -10.66
N TYR A 18 -5.44 -13.48 -11.28
CA TYR A 18 -6.89 -13.44 -11.20
C TYR A 18 -7.38 -14.53 -10.24
N CYS A 19 -7.88 -14.13 -9.08
CA CYS A 19 -8.34 -15.00 -8.02
C CYS A 19 -9.85 -14.94 -7.90
N THR A 20 -10.51 -16.09 -7.90
CA THR A 20 -11.97 -16.19 -7.73
C THR A 20 -12.32 -17.37 -6.82
N GLY A 21 -13.50 -17.36 -6.25
CA GLY A 21 -14.01 -18.48 -5.46
C GLY A 21 -14.12 -18.18 -3.97
N SER A 22 -13.98 -19.23 -3.16
CA SER A 22 -13.93 -19.14 -1.70
C SER A 22 -12.65 -18.44 -1.24
N PRO A 23 -12.55 -17.99 0.02
CA PRO A 23 -11.31 -17.45 0.56
C PRO A 23 -10.11 -18.39 0.36
N TYR A 24 -10.29 -19.69 0.61
CA TYR A 24 -9.24 -20.68 0.35
C TYR A 24 -8.84 -20.77 -1.13
N ASP A 25 -9.82 -20.79 -2.06
CA ASP A 25 -9.53 -20.88 -3.51
C ASP A 25 -8.77 -19.63 -4.00
N ILE A 26 -9.16 -18.45 -3.50
CA ILE A 26 -8.47 -17.18 -3.77
C ILE A 26 -7.01 -17.29 -3.31
N GLY A 27 -6.79 -17.73 -2.07
CA GLY A 27 -5.47 -17.90 -1.52
C GLY A 27 -4.64 -18.94 -2.27
N PHE A 28 -5.21 -20.11 -2.58
CA PHE A 28 -4.51 -21.17 -3.32
C PHE A 28 -4.11 -20.71 -4.72
N THR A 29 -5.01 -20.00 -5.42
CA THR A 29 -4.69 -19.42 -6.73
C THR A 29 -3.58 -18.37 -6.62
N HIS A 30 -3.64 -17.48 -5.61
CA HIS A 30 -2.58 -16.52 -5.35
C HIS A 30 -1.23 -17.24 -5.13
N GLY A 31 -1.15 -18.14 -4.16
CA GLY A 31 0.08 -18.84 -3.82
C GLY A 31 0.67 -19.66 -4.97
N SER A 32 -0.17 -20.43 -5.68
CA SER A 32 0.29 -21.29 -6.76
C SER A 32 0.72 -20.54 -8.03
N SER A 33 0.07 -19.41 -8.32
CA SER A 33 0.41 -18.59 -9.50
C SER A 33 1.73 -17.84 -9.34
N VAL A 34 2.10 -17.47 -8.11
CA VAL A 34 3.29 -16.67 -7.81
C VAL A 34 4.13 -17.27 -6.66
N SER A 35 4.25 -18.61 -6.67
CA SER A 35 4.97 -19.35 -5.64
C SER A 35 6.40 -18.84 -5.43
N ALA A 36 7.15 -18.62 -6.50
CA ALA A 36 8.52 -18.11 -6.43
C ALA A 36 8.61 -16.73 -5.78
N GLU A 37 7.64 -15.85 -6.07
CA GLU A 37 7.55 -14.51 -5.52
C GLU A 37 7.17 -14.54 -4.02
N VAL A 38 6.29 -15.48 -3.60
CA VAL A 38 5.96 -15.69 -2.18
C VAL A 38 7.20 -16.11 -1.40
N HIS A 39 7.93 -17.12 -1.89
CA HIS A 39 9.18 -17.59 -1.28
C HIS A 39 10.22 -16.47 -1.22
N HIS A 40 10.37 -15.71 -2.31
CA HIS A 40 11.26 -14.56 -2.36
C HIS A 40 10.91 -13.52 -1.28
N ASN A 41 9.63 -13.20 -1.09
CA ASN A 41 9.21 -12.25 -0.06
C ASN A 41 9.46 -12.77 1.36
N VAL A 42 9.28 -14.06 1.62
CA VAL A 42 9.65 -14.66 2.92
C VAL A 42 11.16 -14.51 3.17
N GLU A 43 12.01 -14.78 2.18
CA GLU A 43 13.46 -14.59 2.28
C GLU A 43 13.82 -13.11 2.54
N MET A 44 13.25 -12.20 1.75
CA MET A 44 13.54 -10.77 1.87
C MET A 44 13.08 -10.19 3.20
N TYR A 45 11.90 -10.59 3.70
CA TYR A 45 11.45 -10.14 5.03
C TYR A 45 12.20 -10.80 6.18
N SER A 46 12.69 -12.02 6.00
CA SER A 46 13.63 -12.64 6.94
C SER A 46 14.92 -11.80 7.09
N TYR A 47 15.50 -11.39 5.95
CA TYR A 47 16.64 -10.48 5.93
C TYR A 47 16.27 -9.12 6.59
N PHE A 48 15.15 -8.54 6.19
CA PHE A 48 14.70 -7.24 6.67
C PHE A 48 14.46 -7.20 8.18
N PHE A 49 13.86 -8.24 8.76
CA PHE A 49 13.67 -8.36 10.22
C PHE A 49 15.01 -8.53 10.96
N GLY A 50 15.97 -9.21 10.37
CA GLY A 50 17.32 -9.30 10.89
C GLY A 50 17.99 -7.92 10.99
N GLU A 51 17.82 -7.10 9.94
CA GLU A 51 18.41 -5.76 9.89
C GLU A 51 17.69 -4.74 10.77
N THR A 52 16.36 -4.73 10.80
CA THR A 52 15.56 -3.68 11.47
C THR A 52 15.20 -4.01 12.90
N ALA A 53 14.78 -5.24 13.18
CA ALA A 53 14.29 -5.69 14.48
C ALA A 53 15.26 -6.60 15.22
N LYS A 54 16.38 -6.98 14.60
CA LYS A 54 17.42 -7.89 15.13
C LYS A 54 16.84 -9.24 15.58
N ILE A 55 15.88 -9.78 14.80
CA ILE A 55 15.24 -11.07 15.07
C ILE A 55 15.34 -11.99 13.86
N THR A 56 15.31 -13.30 14.12
CA THR A 56 15.22 -14.34 13.09
C THR A 56 13.79 -14.45 12.54
N TRP A 57 13.62 -15.09 11.37
CA TRP A 57 12.30 -15.40 10.83
C TRP A 57 11.45 -16.23 11.81
N GLN A 58 12.04 -17.20 12.48
CA GLN A 58 11.34 -18.01 13.47
C GLN A 58 10.81 -17.15 14.65
N GLN A 59 11.60 -16.20 15.13
CA GLN A 59 11.16 -15.28 16.18
C GLN A 59 10.07 -14.33 15.68
N ALA A 60 10.13 -13.93 14.40
CA ALA A 60 9.07 -13.14 13.78
C ALA A 60 7.76 -13.94 13.67
N ARG A 61 7.83 -15.21 13.25
CA ARG A 61 6.68 -16.14 13.23
C ARG A 61 6.07 -16.32 14.61
N GLU A 62 6.88 -16.57 15.62
CA GLU A 62 6.40 -16.68 17.00
C GLU A 62 5.64 -15.43 17.44
N ARG A 63 6.19 -14.24 17.16
CA ARG A 63 5.50 -12.97 17.45
C ARG A 63 4.20 -12.82 16.67
N ALA A 64 4.18 -13.18 15.39
CA ALA A 64 3.00 -13.12 14.53
C ALA A 64 1.88 -14.01 15.07
N VAL A 65 2.19 -15.26 15.35
CA VAL A 65 1.23 -16.27 15.80
C VAL A 65 0.73 -16.01 17.22
N THR A 66 1.62 -15.63 18.15
CA THR A 66 1.23 -15.43 19.55
C THR A 66 0.53 -14.11 19.80
N ARG A 67 0.82 -13.07 19.01
CA ARG A 67 0.32 -11.72 19.28
C ARG A 67 -0.81 -11.28 18.35
N PHE A 68 -0.77 -11.63 17.07
CA PHE A 68 -1.67 -11.08 16.07
C PHE A 68 -2.67 -12.10 15.51
N LEU A 69 -2.27 -13.34 15.29
CA LEU A 69 -3.15 -14.39 14.75
C LEU A 69 -4.46 -14.53 15.54
N PRO A 70 -4.46 -14.57 16.89
CA PRO A 70 -5.72 -14.71 17.65
C PRO A 70 -6.72 -13.57 17.39
N THR A 71 -6.22 -12.38 17.13
CA THR A 71 -7.07 -11.23 16.80
C THR A 71 -7.64 -11.35 15.38
N ILE A 72 -6.82 -11.75 14.42
CA ILE A 72 -7.26 -11.96 13.03
C ILE A 72 -8.33 -13.05 13.00
N GLU A 73 -8.10 -14.20 13.66
CA GLU A 73 -9.07 -15.31 13.76
C GLU A 73 -10.40 -14.90 14.36
N ARG A 74 -10.35 -14.07 15.42
CA ARG A 74 -11.56 -13.59 16.08
C ARG A 74 -12.35 -12.57 15.25
N GLN A 75 -11.63 -11.65 14.58
CA GLN A 75 -12.25 -10.52 13.88
C GLN A 75 -12.59 -10.84 12.42
N TRP A 76 -11.84 -11.76 11.80
CA TRP A 76 -12.07 -12.13 10.40
C TRP A 76 -11.53 -13.54 10.09
N PRO A 77 -12.23 -14.61 10.51
CA PRO A 77 -11.77 -16.00 10.34
C PRO A 77 -11.57 -16.40 8.87
N GLU A 78 -12.38 -15.87 7.95
CA GLU A 78 -12.30 -16.24 6.53
C GLU A 78 -10.97 -15.80 5.87
N ILE A 79 -10.33 -14.75 6.36
CA ILE A 79 -9.03 -14.32 5.81
C ILE A 79 -7.91 -15.31 6.19
N ILE A 80 -8.09 -16.06 7.27
CA ILE A 80 -7.17 -17.15 7.66
C ILE A 80 -7.23 -18.30 6.66
N ASP A 81 -8.41 -18.62 6.14
CA ASP A 81 -8.55 -19.63 5.08
C ASP A 81 -7.87 -19.19 3.78
N GLU A 82 -7.95 -17.90 3.45
CA GLU A 82 -7.19 -17.35 2.32
C GLU A 82 -5.67 -17.44 2.55
N MET A 83 -5.19 -17.05 3.73
CA MET A 83 -3.76 -17.16 4.07
C MET A 83 -3.28 -18.62 4.06
N ARG A 84 -4.11 -19.58 4.52
CA ARG A 84 -3.82 -21.02 4.43
C ARG A 84 -3.73 -21.45 2.97
N GLY A 85 -4.67 -21.04 2.13
CA GLY A 85 -4.63 -21.27 0.70
C GLY A 85 -3.35 -20.75 0.04
N ILE A 86 -2.89 -19.54 0.41
CA ILE A 86 -1.63 -18.97 -0.10
C ILE A 86 -0.45 -19.89 0.27
N ALA A 87 -0.35 -20.32 1.52
CA ALA A 87 0.73 -21.19 1.97
C ALA A 87 0.75 -22.53 1.22
N GLU A 88 -0.41 -23.18 1.12
CA GLU A 88 -0.53 -24.49 0.43
C GLU A 88 -0.31 -24.34 -1.07
N GLY A 89 -0.84 -23.28 -1.70
CA GLY A 89 -0.63 -23.00 -3.13
C GLY A 89 0.82 -22.67 -3.47
N ALA A 90 1.52 -21.92 -2.63
CA ALA A 90 2.94 -21.64 -2.81
C ALA A 90 3.81 -22.88 -2.58
N GLY A 91 3.40 -23.79 -1.70
CA GLY A 91 4.11 -25.05 -1.42
C GLY A 91 5.48 -24.83 -0.78
N GLY A 92 6.42 -25.74 -1.08
CA GLY A 92 7.83 -25.61 -0.63
C GLY A 92 8.00 -25.61 0.90
N GLY A 93 7.03 -26.12 1.66
CA GLY A 93 7.07 -26.16 3.13
C GLY A 93 6.62 -24.88 3.82
N LEU A 94 6.11 -23.89 3.09
CA LEU A 94 5.47 -22.74 3.71
C LEU A 94 4.20 -23.15 4.45
N THR A 95 3.95 -22.48 5.56
CA THR A 95 2.81 -22.74 6.44
C THR A 95 1.95 -21.48 6.61
N LEU A 96 0.77 -21.63 7.19
CA LEU A 96 -0.06 -20.48 7.57
C LEU A 96 0.73 -19.44 8.38
N ASP A 97 1.60 -19.89 9.29
CA ASP A 97 2.38 -19.00 10.16
C ASP A 97 3.32 -18.09 9.35
N ASP A 98 3.89 -18.59 8.25
CA ASP A 98 4.76 -17.80 7.37
C ASP A 98 3.95 -16.70 6.67
N ILE A 99 2.76 -17.04 6.18
CA ILE A 99 1.88 -16.07 5.50
C ILE A 99 1.31 -15.04 6.49
N VAL A 100 0.90 -15.46 7.69
CA VAL A 100 0.52 -14.52 8.76
C VAL A 100 1.68 -13.57 9.07
N THR A 101 2.91 -14.08 9.15
CA THR A 101 4.11 -13.27 9.43
C THR A 101 4.34 -12.21 8.36
N LEU A 102 4.16 -12.52 7.08
CA LEU A 102 4.20 -11.55 5.99
C LEU A 102 3.12 -10.48 6.16
N ASN A 103 1.91 -10.86 6.56
CA ASN A 103 0.76 -9.97 6.68
C ASN A 103 0.78 -9.07 7.94
N VAL A 104 1.63 -9.38 8.92
CA VAL A 104 1.88 -8.54 10.10
C VAL A 104 3.30 -7.94 10.09
N ARG A 105 3.92 -7.87 8.92
CA ARG A 105 5.30 -7.36 8.78
C ARG A 105 5.47 -5.92 9.27
N THR A 106 4.45 -5.11 9.07
CA THR A 106 4.43 -3.71 9.52
C THR A 106 4.50 -3.63 11.04
N GLU A 107 3.74 -4.45 11.73
CA GLU A 107 3.68 -4.55 13.19
C GLU A 107 5.00 -5.08 13.80
N ILE A 108 5.76 -5.87 13.04
CA ILE A 108 7.04 -6.45 13.49
C ILE A 108 8.21 -5.50 13.23
N ALA A 109 8.29 -4.90 12.03
CA ALA A 109 9.47 -4.19 11.55
C ALA A 109 9.38 -2.66 11.68
N PHE A 110 8.20 -2.09 11.40
CA PHE A 110 8.08 -0.65 11.17
C PHE A 110 7.95 0.22 12.44
N THR A 111 8.01 -0.38 13.62
CA THR A 111 8.28 0.39 14.85
C THR A 111 9.69 1.01 14.84
N ASN A 112 10.64 0.43 14.08
CA ASN A 112 12.04 0.83 14.03
C ASN A 112 12.53 1.31 12.66
N TYR A 113 11.72 1.15 11.61
CA TYR A 113 12.08 1.50 10.22
C TYR A 113 10.85 2.02 9.48
N THR A 114 11.03 2.92 8.52
CA THR A 114 9.98 3.34 7.58
C THR A 114 10.42 3.03 6.15
N ASP A 115 9.49 2.52 5.33
CA ASP A 115 9.62 2.60 3.88
C ASP A 115 9.40 4.06 3.41
N GLY A 116 9.54 4.32 2.11
CA GLY A 116 9.22 5.59 1.49
C GLY A 116 7.90 5.49 0.73
N CYS A 117 7.08 6.51 0.83
CA CYS A 117 5.86 6.66 0.03
C CYS A 117 5.54 8.12 -0.14
N THR A 118 4.99 8.48 -1.31
CA THR A 118 4.36 9.79 -1.51
C THR A 118 3.01 9.56 -2.15
N SER A 119 1.94 10.02 -1.52
CA SER A 119 0.56 9.84 -1.98
C SER A 119 -0.15 11.15 -2.17
N LEU A 120 -1.16 11.14 -3.05
CA LEU A 120 -2.01 12.26 -3.39
C LEU A 120 -3.44 11.76 -3.57
N GLY A 121 -4.41 12.46 -2.99
CA GLY A 121 -5.82 12.39 -3.35
C GLY A 121 -6.27 13.73 -3.89
N GLN A 122 -6.94 13.77 -5.05
CA GLN A 122 -7.37 15.02 -5.68
C GLN A 122 -8.70 14.86 -6.41
N ASN A 123 -9.61 15.79 -6.14
CA ASN A 123 -10.80 16.01 -6.95
C ASN A 123 -10.49 16.90 -8.15
N GLU A 124 -11.02 16.52 -9.33
CA GLU A 124 -10.98 17.34 -10.54
C GLU A 124 -12.35 17.29 -11.25
N GLY A 125 -13.15 18.33 -11.04
CA GLY A 125 -14.55 18.34 -11.50
C GLY A 125 -15.33 17.17 -10.86
N GLU A 126 -15.84 16.26 -11.71
CA GLU A 126 -16.57 15.06 -11.25
C GLU A 126 -15.66 13.84 -11.02
N LYS A 127 -14.36 13.98 -11.26
CA LYS A 127 -13.41 12.88 -11.16
C LYS A 127 -12.68 12.87 -9.82
N MET A 128 -12.50 11.70 -9.25
CA MET A 128 -11.72 11.50 -8.04
C MET A 128 -10.49 10.66 -8.32
N TYR A 129 -9.31 11.24 -8.06
CA TYR A 129 -8.03 10.59 -8.28
C TYR A 129 -7.35 10.23 -6.96
N LEU A 130 -6.74 9.04 -6.94
CA LEU A 130 -5.74 8.64 -5.96
C LEU A 130 -4.45 8.26 -6.69
N ALA A 131 -3.31 8.65 -6.13
CA ALA A 131 -2.02 8.34 -6.73
C ALA A 131 -0.95 8.14 -5.66
N GLN A 132 -0.01 7.20 -5.89
CA GLN A 132 1.06 6.92 -4.94
C GLN A 132 2.30 6.36 -5.63
N ASN A 133 3.48 6.84 -5.19
CA ASN A 133 4.75 6.11 -5.30
C ASN A 133 4.97 5.27 -4.05
N TRP A 134 5.38 4.02 -4.23
CA TRP A 134 5.86 3.16 -3.15
C TRP A 134 7.36 2.93 -3.31
N ASP A 135 8.11 3.30 -2.27
CA ASP A 135 9.57 3.20 -2.25
C ASP A 135 10.00 2.15 -1.24
N MET A 136 10.91 1.26 -1.62
CA MET A 136 11.49 0.24 -0.76
C MET A 136 12.84 -0.22 -1.30
N ILE A 137 13.47 -1.23 -0.69
CA ILE A 137 14.70 -1.82 -1.21
C ILE A 137 14.45 -2.49 -2.58
N PRO A 138 15.39 -2.36 -3.54
CA PRO A 138 15.18 -2.82 -4.92
C PRO A 138 14.79 -4.29 -5.06
N GLU A 139 15.29 -5.14 -4.17
CA GLU A 139 15.06 -6.59 -4.21
C GLU A 139 13.57 -6.95 -4.06
N LEU A 140 12.78 -6.17 -3.34
CA LEU A 140 11.34 -6.42 -3.17
C LEU A 140 10.53 -6.23 -4.47
N GLN A 141 11.09 -5.56 -5.49
CA GLN A 141 10.41 -5.44 -6.79
C GLN A 141 10.09 -6.80 -7.40
N LYS A 142 10.96 -7.81 -7.23
CA LYS A 142 10.74 -9.18 -7.73
C LYS A 142 9.55 -9.88 -7.07
N GLY A 143 9.20 -9.48 -5.85
CA GLY A 143 8.09 -10.04 -5.11
C GLY A 143 6.77 -9.30 -5.32
N MET A 144 6.71 -8.28 -6.19
CA MET A 144 5.48 -7.53 -6.46
C MET A 144 4.50 -8.35 -7.30
N VAL A 145 3.20 -8.10 -7.09
CA VAL A 145 2.11 -8.77 -7.79
C VAL A 145 0.93 -7.81 -7.96
N LEU A 146 0.23 -7.92 -9.09
CA LEU A 146 -1.07 -7.30 -9.32
C LEU A 146 -2.16 -8.34 -9.04
N LEU A 147 -2.99 -8.08 -8.04
CA LEU A 147 -4.06 -8.98 -7.64
C LEU A 147 -5.41 -8.45 -8.11
N HIS A 148 -6.13 -9.31 -8.82
CA HIS A 148 -7.53 -9.14 -9.21
C HIS A 148 -8.34 -10.20 -8.49
N ILE A 149 -9.15 -9.80 -7.51
CA ILE A 149 -9.89 -10.72 -6.66
C ILE A 149 -11.39 -10.52 -6.84
N LYS A 150 -12.10 -11.63 -7.11
CA LYS A 150 -13.56 -11.68 -7.13
C LYS A 150 -14.04 -12.76 -6.16
N PRO A 151 -14.36 -12.40 -4.90
CA PRO A 151 -14.93 -13.36 -3.95
C PRO A 151 -16.30 -13.90 -4.44
N GLN A 152 -16.56 -15.20 -4.25
CA GLN A 152 -17.77 -15.84 -4.78
C GLN A 152 -19.07 -15.27 -4.22
N ASN A 153 -19.05 -14.78 -2.97
CA ASN A 153 -20.22 -14.26 -2.27
C ASN A 153 -20.23 -12.72 -2.19
N SER A 154 -19.56 -12.05 -3.12
CA SER A 154 -19.49 -10.59 -3.16
C SER A 154 -19.77 -10.08 -4.57
N ASP A 155 -20.50 -8.98 -4.67
CA ASP A 155 -20.62 -8.20 -5.89
C ASP A 155 -19.42 -7.24 -6.07
N ILE A 156 -18.61 -7.05 -5.04
CA ILE A 156 -17.38 -6.24 -5.08
C ILE A 156 -16.23 -7.09 -5.61
N ALA A 157 -15.57 -6.60 -6.65
CA ALA A 157 -14.27 -7.08 -7.11
C ALA A 157 -13.17 -6.12 -6.65
N LEU A 158 -11.96 -6.63 -6.43
CA LEU A 158 -10.81 -5.88 -5.91
C LEU A 158 -9.68 -5.87 -6.94
N ARG A 159 -8.99 -4.75 -7.04
CA ARG A 159 -7.73 -4.63 -7.79
C ARG A 159 -6.73 -3.83 -6.99
N PHE A 160 -5.57 -4.42 -6.77
CA PHE A 160 -4.53 -3.76 -5.98
C PHE A 160 -3.12 -4.25 -6.32
N LEU A 161 -2.17 -3.34 -6.18
CA LEU A 161 -0.75 -3.65 -6.20
C LEU A 161 -0.35 -4.14 -4.82
N SER A 162 0.30 -5.30 -4.76
CA SER A 162 0.76 -5.92 -3.51
C SER A 162 2.12 -6.58 -3.68
N GLU A 163 2.54 -7.23 -2.61
CA GLU A 163 3.63 -8.20 -2.58
C GLU A 163 3.01 -9.59 -2.50
N ALA A 164 3.55 -10.56 -3.23
CA ALA A 164 3.08 -11.95 -3.19
C ALA A 164 3.09 -12.50 -1.77
N GLY A 165 1.97 -13.08 -1.34
CA GLY A 165 1.74 -13.55 0.03
C GLY A 165 1.05 -12.52 0.94
N ILE A 166 0.93 -11.25 0.54
CA ILE A 166 0.25 -10.21 1.31
C ILE A 166 -1.17 -10.01 0.76
N VAL A 167 -2.17 -10.09 1.64
CA VAL A 167 -3.59 -10.14 1.27
C VAL A 167 -4.21 -8.79 0.92
N GLY A 168 -3.60 -7.67 1.30
CA GLY A 168 -4.14 -6.33 1.03
C GLY A 168 -3.08 -5.23 1.08
N LYS A 169 -3.16 -4.31 0.10
CA LYS A 169 -2.27 -3.16 0.02
C LYS A 169 -2.94 -1.99 -0.72
N ILE A 170 -2.30 -1.38 -1.72
CA ILE A 170 -2.74 -0.15 -2.40
C ILE A 170 -3.63 -0.50 -3.58
N GLY A 171 -4.84 0.03 -3.63
CA GLY A 171 -5.73 -0.29 -4.74
C GLY A 171 -7.14 0.29 -4.62
N MET A 172 -8.04 -0.27 -5.42
CA MET A 172 -9.45 0.10 -5.42
C MET A 172 -10.37 -1.11 -5.61
N ASN A 173 -11.65 -0.91 -5.36
CA ASN A 173 -12.69 -1.89 -5.61
C ASN A 173 -13.70 -1.43 -6.67
N SER A 174 -14.51 -2.37 -7.15
CA SER A 174 -15.53 -2.12 -8.19
C SER A 174 -16.72 -1.27 -7.72
N ALA A 175 -16.84 -1.02 -6.42
CA ALA A 175 -17.81 -0.05 -5.89
C ALA A 175 -17.32 1.40 -6.01
N GLY A 176 -16.04 1.61 -6.35
CA GLY A 176 -15.42 2.92 -6.51
C GLY A 176 -14.76 3.45 -5.24
N LEU A 177 -14.49 2.61 -4.24
CA LEU A 177 -13.61 2.96 -3.13
C LEU A 177 -12.17 2.68 -3.51
N GLY A 178 -11.26 3.61 -3.20
CA GLY A 178 -9.81 3.45 -3.33
C GLY A 178 -9.05 3.83 -2.08
N LEU A 179 -7.86 3.25 -1.93
CA LEU A 179 -6.93 3.61 -0.88
C LEU A 179 -5.48 3.67 -1.37
N CYS A 180 -4.76 4.68 -0.89
CA CYS A 180 -3.31 4.73 -0.80
C CYS A 180 -2.88 4.57 0.65
N MET A 181 -1.64 4.14 0.90
CA MET A 181 -1.14 3.94 2.26
C MET A 181 0.31 4.37 2.41
N ASN A 182 0.62 5.06 3.51
CA ASN A 182 1.98 5.49 3.83
C ASN A 182 2.35 4.98 5.22
N ALA A 183 3.49 4.32 5.35
CA ALA A 183 3.96 3.88 6.65
C ALA A 183 4.25 5.08 7.57
N LEU A 184 3.80 4.96 8.83
CA LEU A 184 4.05 5.92 9.89
C LEU A 184 4.86 5.24 11.00
N ARG A 185 5.98 5.85 11.37
CA ARG A 185 6.87 5.26 12.37
C ARG A 185 6.53 5.73 13.77
N SER A 186 5.93 4.85 14.55
CA SER A 186 5.71 5.06 15.98
C SER A 186 5.91 3.78 16.78
N ALA A 187 6.15 3.93 18.08
CA ALA A 187 6.26 2.79 19.01
C ALA A 187 4.88 2.26 19.46
N ALA A 188 3.77 2.88 19.03
CA ALA A 188 2.43 2.45 19.42
C ALA A 188 2.08 1.13 18.75
N LEU A 189 1.69 0.14 19.55
CA LEU A 189 1.32 -1.20 19.11
C LEU A 189 0.20 -1.76 19.97
N ASN A 190 -0.88 -2.24 19.35
CA ASN A 190 -1.97 -2.93 20.02
C ASN A 190 -2.35 -4.22 19.26
N PRO A 191 -1.90 -5.39 19.72
CA PRO A 191 -2.21 -6.66 19.07
C PRO A 191 -3.69 -7.06 19.07
N ASN A 192 -4.55 -6.37 19.84
CA ASN A 192 -5.99 -6.61 19.86
C ASN A 192 -6.74 -5.88 18.74
N ASN A 193 -6.07 -5.00 18.01
CA ASN A 193 -6.58 -4.32 16.83
C ASN A 193 -6.13 -5.03 15.54
N MET A 194 -6.74 -4.66 14.42
CA MET A 194 -6.48 -5.30 13.13
C MET A 194 -5.11 -4.89 12.55
N PRO A 195 -4.28 -5.83 12.07
CA PRO A 195 -3.03 -5.52 11.39
C PRO A 195 -3.26 -4.75 10.08
N VAL A 196 -2.30 -3.90 9.72
CA VAL A 196 -2.40 -2.94 8.61
C VAL A 196 -2.80 -3.59 7.28
N HIS A 197 -2.12 -4.66 6.86
CA HIS A 197 -2.42 -5.31 5.57
C HIS A 197 -3.76 -6.05 5.57
N VAL A 198 -4.16 -6.60 6.70
CA VAL A 198 -5.48 -7.23 6.88
C VAL A 198 -6.58 -6.15 6.86
N MET A 199 -6.34 -4.99 7.50
CA MET A 199 -7.24 -3.85 7.43
C MET A 199 -7.38 -3.34 5.99
N SER A 200 -6.27 -3.13 5.27
CA SER A 200 -6.30 -2.67 3.87
C SER A 200 -7.16 -3.60 2.99
N ARG A 201 -7.03 -4.93 3.18
CA ARG A 201 -7.87 -5.89 2.49
C ARG A 201 -9.33 -5.77 2.90
N ARG A 202 -9.61 -5.60 4.19
CA ARG A 202 -10.97 -5.47 4.70
C ARG A 202 -11.67 -4.23 4.13
N LEU A 203 -10.98 -3.10 4.07
CA LEU A 203 -11.49 -1.87 3.45
C LEU A 203 -11.86 -2.11 1.99
N LEU A 204 -10.94 -2.67 1.19
CA LEU A 204 -11.20 -2.95 -0.22
C LEU A 204 -12.33 -3.97 -0.44
N GLN A 205 -12.52 -4.94 0.45
CA GLN A 205 -13.50 -6.00 0.26
C GLN A 205 -14.91 -5.62 0.69
N TYR A 206 -15.08 -4.77 1.70
CA TYR A 206 -16.38 -4.51 2.31
C TYR A 206 -16.86 -3.07 2.20
N ALA A 207 -15.98 -2.09 2.13
CA ALA A 207 -16.40 -0.70 2.04
C ALA A 207 -16.86 -0.35 0.62
N ARG A 208 -18.05 0.27 0.52
CA ARG A 208 -18.60 0.77 -0.75
C ARG A 208 -18.44 2.27 -0.90
N SER A 209 -18.14 2.95 0.21
CA SER A 209 -17.99 4.38 0.31
C SER A 209 -16.88 4.75 1.28
N TYR A 210 -16.47 6.01 1.25
CA TYR A 210 -15.57 6.59 2.23
C TYR A 210 -16.10 6.40 3.66
N ASP A 211 -17.40 6.62 3.89
CA ASP A 211 -17.99 6.49 5.23
C ASP A 211 -17.96 5.05 5.74
N ASP A 212 -18.20 4.06 4.87
CA ASP A 212 -18.06 2.64 5.24
C ASP A 212 -16.62 2.33 5.65
N ALA A 213 -15.64 2.87 4.90
CA ALA A 213 -14.23 2.65 5.21
C ALA A 213 -13.85 3.25 6.57
N VAL A 214 -14.31 4.47 6.87
CA VAL A 214 -14.08 5.10 8.18
C VAL A 214 -14.73 4.29 9.30
N ALA A 215 -15.98 3.86 9.12
CA ALA A 215 -16.68 3.03 10.11
C ALA A 215 -15.94 1.71 10.40
N ILE A 216 -15.41 1.06 9.37
CA ILE A 216 -14.60 -0.17 9.53
C ILE A 216 -13.31 0.13 10.32
N ILE A 217 -12.62 1.23 10.03
CA ILE A 217 -11.41 1.62 10.77
C ILE A 217 -11.75 1.89 12.25
N GLU A 218 -12.86 2.56 12.52
CA GLU A 218 -13.29 2.87 13.89
C GLU A 218 -13.69 1.61 14.66
N GLU A 219 -14.37 0.66 14.00
CA GLU A 219 -14.83 -0.59 14.61
C GLU A 219 -13.67 -1.50 15.01
N PHE A 220 -12.69 -1.70 14.13
CA PHE A 220 -11.64 -2.71 14.31
C PHE A 220 -10.32 -2.13 14.87
N GLY A 221 -10.09 -0.84 14.71
CA GLY A 221 -8.84 -0.17 15.07
C GLY A 221 -7.62 -0.71 14.30
N LEU A 222 -6.49 -0.04 14.40
CA LEU A 222 -5.21 -0.44 13.78
C LEU A 222 -4.23 -0.96 14.82
N ALA A 223 -3.58 -2.09 14.53
CA ALA A 223 -2.57 -2.69 15.40
C ALA A 223 -1.28 -1.87 15.47
N SER A 224 -0.93 -1.16 14.40
CA SER A 224 0.21 -0.25 14.31
C SER A 224 -0.17 1.03 13.57
N SER A 225 0.75 1.98 13.48
CA SER A 225 0.50 3.25 12.81
C SER A 225 0.63 3.14 11.30
N ILE A 226 -0.32 3.74 10.60
CA ILE A 226 -0.37 3.85 9.14
C ILE A 226 -1.16 5.10 8.74
N ASN A 227 -0.83 5.68 7.61
CA ASN A 227 -1.67 6.66 6.95
C ASN A 227 -2.46 6.02 5.82
N TYR A 228 -3.75 6.33 5.71
CA TYR A 228 -4.59 6.00 4.56
C TYR A 228 -5.10 7.27 3.90
N VAL A 229 -4.80 7.47 2.61
CA VAL A 229 -5.57 8.38 1.78
C VAL A 229 -6.74 7.58 1.21
N LEU A 230 -7.93 7.84 1.73
CA LEU A 230 -9.17 7.16 1.35
C LEU A 230 -10.03 8.07 0.49
N ALA A 231 -10.62 7.51 -0.55
CA ALA A 231 -11.56 8.23 -1.42
C ALA A 231 -12.60 7.28 -2.01
N ASP A 232 -13.75 7.81 -2.39
CA ASP A 232 -14.74 7.09 -3.16
C ASP A 232 -15.16 7.85 -4.44
N LYS A 233 -15.85 7.16 -5.33
CA LYS A 233 -16.32 7.70 -6.62
C LYS A 233 -17.26 8.89 -6.53
N SER A 234 -17.83 9.18 -5.35
CA SER A 234 -18.67 10.37 -5.14
C SER A 234 -17.83 11.64 -4.97
N GLY A 235 -16.50 11.50 -4.89
CA GLY A 235 -15.59 12.60 -4.61
C GLY A 235 -15.38 12.87 -3.12
N LYS A 236 -15.93 12.05 -2.23
CA LYS A 236 -15.63 12.14 -0.79
C LYS A 236 -14.29 11.49 -0.50
N PHE A 237 -13.39 12.25 0.13
CA PHE A 237 -12.06 11.79 0.45
C PHE A 237 -11.46 12.54 1.64
N ALA A 238 -10.49 11.91 2.25
CA ALA A 238 -9.59 12.52 3.24
C ALA A 238 -8.35 11.67 3.43
N ASP A 239 -7.41 12.22 4.16
CA ASP A 239 -6.23 11.57 4.65
C ASP A 239 -6.42 11.24 6.14
N ILE A 240 -6.17 10.00 6.54
CA ILE A 240 -6.43 9.50 7.90
C ILE A 240 -5.16 8.86 8.45
N GLU A 241 -4.51 9.55 9.37
CA GLU A 241 -3.41 8.99 10.14
C GLU A 241 -3.96 8.11 11.25
N CYS A 242 -3.92 6.81 11.04
CA CYS A 242 -4.41 5.81 11.98
C CYS A 242 -3.30 5.34 12.93
N SER A 243 -3.67 5.08 14.17
CA SER A 243 -2.76 4.50 15.16
C SER A 243 -3.52 3.73 16.24
N PRO A 244 -2.84 2.89 17.04
CA PRO A 244 -3.47 2.21 18.17
C PRO A 244 -4.09 3.14 19.24
N VAL A 245 -3.75 4.42 19.22
CA VAL A 245 -4.23 5.41 20.21
C VAL A 245 -5.27 6.38 19.65
N GLY A 246 -5.62 6.26 18.38
CA GLY A 246 -6.65 7.07 17.72
C GLY A 246 -6.35 7.38 16.27
N ASN A 247 -7.33 7.95 15.59
CA ASN A 247 -7.28 8.32 14.18
C ASN A 247 -7.31 9.85 14.06
N PHE A 248 -6.46 10.43 13.20
CA PHE A 248 -6.29 11.87 13.04
C PHE A 248 -6.62 12.23 11.60
N LEU A 249 -7.73 12.95 11.42
CA LEU A 249 -8.28 13.27 10.12
C LEU A 249 -7.63 14.53 9.56
N ILE A 250 -7.09 14.44 8.35
CA ILE A 250 -6.61 15.56 7.54
C ILE A 250 -7.60 15.77 6.40
N ARG A 251 -8.33 16.87 6.46
CA ARG A 251 -9.32 17.21 5.44
C ARG A 251 -8.65 17.78 4.20
N PRO A 252 -9.24 17.56 3.01
CA PRO A 252 -8.74 18.21 1.80
C PRO A 252 -8.82 19.74 1.89
N GLU A 253 -7.75 20.37 1.43
CA GLU A 253 -7.67 21.82 1.21
C GLU A 253 -7.42 22.08 -0.28
N ASN A 254 -8.09 23.06 -0.87
CA ASN A 254 -7.99 23.35 -2.30
C ASN A 254 -8.25 22.15 -3.22
N GLY A 255 -9.12 21.22 -2.79
CA GLY A 255 -9.48 20.03 -3.58
C GLY A 255 -8.47 18.87 -3.56
N TYR A 256 -7.45 18.90 -2.70
CA TYR A 256 -6.49 17.81 -2.60
C TYR A 256 -6.00 17.55 -1.17
N VAL A 257 -5.42 16.36 -0.96
CA VAL A 257 -4.57 15.98 0.18
C VAL A 257 -3.30 15.33 -0.35
N ALA A 258 -2.17 15.54 0.33
CA ALA A 258 -0.90 14.87 0.01
C ALA A 258 -0.22 14.41 1.29
N HIS A 259 0.33 13.21 1.28
CA HIS A 259 1.00 12.61 2.42
C HIS A 259 2.33 11.94 2.06
N SER A 260 3.18 11.76 3.04
CA SER A 260 4.38 10.91 2.96
C SER A 260 4.51 10.06 4.23
N ASN A 261 5.62 10.08 4.96
CA ASN A 261 5.88 9.14 6.05
C ASN A 261 6.12 9.85 7.39
N HIS A 262 5.25 10.78 7.77
CA HIS A 262 5.29 11.44 9.08
C HIS A 262 3.89 11.92 9.49
N PHE A 263 3.64 12.02 10.77
CA PHE A 263 2.38 12.55 11.29
C PHE A 263 2.34 14.08 11.22
N TYR A 264 1.27 14.64 10.69
CA TYR A 264 0.97 16.08 10.73
C TYR A 264 -0.53 16.37 10.99
N GLY A 265 -1.34 15.33 11.14
CA GLY A 265 -2.76 15.45 11.44
C GLY A 265 -3.03 16.19 12.77
N PRO A 266 -4.07 17.02 12.81
CA PRO A 266 -4.43 17.75 14.01
C PRO A 266 -4.94 16.80 15.11
N GLY A 267 -4.72 17.19 16.38
CA GLY A 267 -5.24 16.43 17.54
C GLY A 267 -4.41 15.23 17.96
N ARG A 268 -3.31 14.94 17.31
CA ARG A 268 -2.39 13.88 17.71
C ARG A 268 -1.87 14.11 19.13
N PRO A 269 -1.96 13.11 20.04
CA PRO A 269 -1.43 13.26 21.39
C PRO A 269 0.10 13.30 21.38
N LEU A 270 0.70 14.15 22.21
CA LEU A 270 2.17 14.29 22.33
C LEU A 270 2.87 12.99 22.73
N THR A 271 2.13 12.05 23.33
CA THR A 271 2.63 10.71 23.68
C THR A 271 2.85 9.81 22.48
N LEU A 272 2.17 10.06 21.37
CA LEU A 272 2.40 9.39 20.09
C LEU A 272 3.60 10.05 19.39
N LYS A 273 4.79 9.57 19.73
CA LYS A 273 6.03 10.08 19.12
C LYS A 273 6.15 9.60 17.69
N ASP A 274 6.45 10.55 16.81
CA ASP A 274 6.79 10.33 15.42
C ASP A 274 8.32 10.27 15.26
N HIS A 275 8.77 9.46 14.30
CA HIS A 275 10.18 9.34 13.93
C HIS A 275 10.32 9.45 12.40
N PRO A 276 10.04 10.63 11.82
CA PRO A 276 10.04 10.81 10.37
C PRO A 276 11.42 10.59 9.78
N GLY A 277 11.47 10.05 8.56
CA GLY A 277 12.65 10.17 7.71
C GLY A 277 12.87 11.63 7.34
N ALA A 278 14.14 12.04 7.22
CA ALA A 278 14.48 13.43 6.93
C ALA A 278 13.87 13.98 5.63
N ASP A 279 13.65 13.10 4.66
CA ASP A 279 13.08 13.40 3.34
C ASP A 279 11.55 13.45 3.30
N SER A 280 10.88 12.94 4.33
CA SER A 280 9.42 12.84 4.34
C SER A 280 8.75 14.22 4.27
N LEU A 281 9.25 15.18 5.04
CA LEU A 281 8.75 16.57 5.03
C LEU A 281 8.96 17.24 3.66
N THR A 282 10.12 17.04 3.04
CA THR A 282 10.46 17.66 1.75
C THR A 282 9.62 17.08 0.61
N ARG A 283 9.36 15.76 0.61
CA ARG A 283 8.55 15.09 -0.42
C ARG A 283 7.09 15.56 -0.40
N VAL A 284 6.46 15.63 0.76
CA VAL A 284 5.08 16.13 0.85
C VAL A 284 4.97 17.61 0.51
N ALA A 285 5.94 18.44 0.95
CA ALA A 285 5.99 19.86 0.60
C ALA A 285 6.13 20.05 -0.93
N ARG A 286 6.98 19.24 -1.56
CA ARG A 286 7.17 19.27 -3.02
C ARG A 286 5.92 18.80 -3.78
N MET A 287 5.22 17.76 -3.32
CA MET A 287 3.97 17.31 -3.94
C MET A 287 2.89 18.40 -3.86
N ARG A 288 2.77 19.09 -2.73
CA ARG A 288 1.86 20.23 -2.57
C ARG A 288 2.22 21.36 -3.52
N GLU A 289 3.50 21.76 -3.58
CA GLU A 289 3.98 22.80 -4.49
C GLU A 289 3.62 22.50 -5.95
N LEU A 290 3.87 21.27 -6.42
CA LEU A 290 3.55 20.84 -7.78
C LEU A 290 2.03 20.89 -8.04
N THR A 291 1.22 20.43 -7.08
CA THR A 291 -0.24 20.43 -7.20
C THR A 291 -0.81 21.83 -7.24
N GLU A 292 -0.31 22.73 -6.38
CA GLU A 292 -0.74 24.13 -6.33
C GLU A 292 -0.29 24.93 -7.56
N ASN A 293 0.90 24.65 -8.10
CA ASN A 293 1.37 25.26 -9.33
C ASN A 293 0.46 24.92 -10.51
N ASP A 294 0.13 23.62 -10.67
CA ASP A 294 -0.79 23.17 -11.70
C ASP A 294 -2.15 23.83 -11.57
N SER A 295 -2.71 23.90 -10.36
CA SER A 295 -4.00 24.56 -10.11
C SER A 295 -3.95 26.05 -10.48
N ARG A 296 -2.87 26.77 -10.16
CA ARG A 296 -2.70 28.18 -10.52
C ARG A 296 -2.55 28.40 -12.03
N GLU A 297 -1.99 27.45 -12.73
CA GLU A 297 -1.79 27.46 -14.19
C GLU A 297 -3.02 26.93 -14.94
N GLY A 298 -4.07 26.46 -14.25
CA GLY A 298 -5.27 25.88 -14.85
C GLY A 298 -5.01 24.53 -15.52
N VAL A 299 -4.04 23.75 -14.99
CA VAL A 299 -3.72 22.41 -15.46
C VAL A 299 -4.54 21.39 -14.68
N ASP A 300 -5.43 20.71 -15.37
CA ASP A 300 -6.33 19.69 -14.79
C ASP A 300 -5.57 18.47 -14.28
N ALA A 301 -6.10 17.82 -13.24
CA ALA A 301 -5.63 16.51 -12.81
C ALA A 301 -6.05 15.44 -13.83
N THR A 302 -5.06 14.74 -14.34
CA THR A 302 -5.18 13.61 -15.28
C THR A 302 -4.14 12.55 -14.93
N PHE A 303 -4.22 11.36 -15.49
CA PHE A 303 -3.13 10.37 -15.32
C PHE A 303 -1.76 10.91 -15.78
N GLU A 304 -1.74 11.75 -16.81
CA GLU A 304 -0.49 12.37 -17.33
C GLU A 304 0.08 13.37 -16.31
N THR A 305 -0.73 14.30 -15.80
CA THR A 305 -0.28 15.30 -14.83
C THR A 305 0.10 14.67 -13.48
N LEU A 306 -0.64 13.66 -13.03
CA LEU A 306 -0.29 12.88 -11.84
C LEU A 306 1.04 12.15 -12.01
N ARG A 307 1.25 11.48 -13.17
CA ARG A 307 2.52 10.82 -13.49
C ARG A 307 3.68 11.81 -13.48
N ARG A 308 3.53 12.97 -14.10
CA ARG A 308 4.55 14.02 -14.10
C ARG A 308 4.95 14.44 -12.68
N ARG A 309 3.97 14.64 -11.78
CA ARG A 309 4.25 14.97 -10.37
C ARG A 309 4.95 13.82 -9.64
N LEU A 310 4.51 12.59 -9.85
CA LEU A 310 5.13 11.39 -9.26
C LEU A 310 6.51 11.08 -9.85
N SER A 311 6.81 11.62 -11.04
CA SER A 311 8.14 11.52 -11.68
C SER A 311 9.12 12.61 -11.24
N ASP A 312 8.74 13.50 -10.32
CA ASP A 312 9.60 14.59 -9.88
C ASP A 312 10.83 14.08 -9.13
N GLU A 313 12.02 14.45 -9.63
CA GLU A 313 13.33 14.07 -9.09
C GLU A 313 13.99 15.21 -8.33
N GLN A 314 13.31 16.32 -8.09
CA GLN A 314 13.88 17.43 -7.33
C GLN A 314 14.17 16.98 -5.89
N GLY A 315 15.41 17.14 -5.46
CA GLY A 315 15.90 16.64 -4.17
C GLY A 315 16.45 15.21 -4.21
N SER A 316 16.67 14.66 -5.44
CA SER A 316 17.28 13.33 -5.61
C SER A 316 18.56 13.18 -4.77
N PRO A 317 18.81 12.00 -4.18
CA PRO A 317 18.10 10.73 -4.39
C PRO A 317 16.79 10.58 -3.59
N ALA A 318 16.52 11.44 -2.62
CA ALA A 318 15.41 11.35 -1.69
C ALA A 318 14.19 12.18 -2.16
N ALA A 319 13.92 12.20 -3.46
CA ALA A 319 12.83 12.89 -4.13
C ALA A 319 11.49 12.13 -4.06
N ILE A 320 10.43 12.68 -4.67
CA ILE A 320 9.15 11.99 -4.89
C ILE A 320 9.40 10.73 -5.76
N CYS A 321 10.11 10.87 -6.88
CA CYS A 321 10.63 9.76 -7.67
C CYS A 321 12.04 9.41 -7.14
N ARG A 322 12.08 8.51 -6.18
CA ARG A 322 13.31 8.17 -5.44
C ARG A 322 14.28 7.35 -6.27
N SER A 323 15.57 7.61 -6.12
CA SER A 323 16.64 6.76 -6.62
C SER A 323 17.55 6.29 -5.47
N VAL A 324 18.28 5.20 -5.68
CA VAL A 324 19.20 4.69 -4.66
C VAL A 324 20.29 5.73 -4.36
N PRO A 325 20.49 6.10 -3.07
CA PRO A 325 21.55 7.04 -2.71
C PRO A 325 22.95 6.47 -3.06
N PRO A 326 23.85 7.29 -3.61
CA PRO A 326 25.23 6.86 -3.87
C PRO A 326 25.89 6.29 -2.61
N GLY A 327 26.42 5.06 -2.72
CA GLY A 327 27.10 4.38 -1.62
C GLY A 327 26.18 3.75 -0.56
N ALA A 328 24.85 3.88 -0.67
CA ALA A 328 23.90 3.22 0.21
C ALA A 328 24.04 1.70 0.14
N LYS A 329 23.85 1.02 1.28
CA LYS A 329 23.97 -0.43 1.41
C LYS A 329 22.75 -1.01 2.15
N GLY A 330 22.48 -2.30 1.91
CA GLY A 330 21.45 -3.02 2.63
C GLY A 330 20.08 -2.33 2.54
N ILE A 331 19.45 -2.13 3.67
CA ILE A 331 18.11 -1.53 3.79
C ILE A 331 18.05 -0.02 3.52
N ASP A 332 19.19 0.66 3.44
CA ASP A 332 19.24 2.10 3.13
C ASP A 332 19.10 2.40 1.62
N ARG A 333 19.09 1.36 0.77
CA ARG A 333 18.94 1.47 -0.68
C ARG A 333 17.49 1.64 -1.11
N LEU A 334 16.81 2.67 -0.63
CA LEU A 334 15.44 2.94 -1.03
C LEU A 334 15.37 3.49 -2.46
N ILE A 335 14.43 2.94 -3.24
CA ILE A 335 14.11 3.35 -4.60
C ILE A 335 12.59 3.24 -4.81
N THR A 336 12.02 4.04 -5.71
CA THR A 336 10.62 3.87 -6.11
C THR A 336 10.47 2.55 -6.86
N LEU A 337 9.73 1.60 -6.25
CA LEU A 337 9.46 0.26 -6.79
C LEU A 337 8.27 0.24 -7.73
N GLY A 338 7.32 1.13 -7.52
CA GLY A 338 6.13 1.20 -8.34
C GLY A 338 5.29 2.44 -8.08
N THR A 339 4.55 2.81 -9.10
CA THR A 339 3.60 3.93 -9.09
C THR A 339 2.22 3.39 -9.42
N ILE A 340 1.24 3.75 -8.62
CA ILE A 340 -0.17 3.44 -8.85
C ILE A 340 -0.96 4.74 -8.92
N MET A 341 -1.82 4.84 -9.93
CA MET A 341 -2.75 5.95 -10.12
C MET A 341 -4.13 5.39 -10.40
N MET A 342 -5.15 5.90 -9.74
CA MET A 342 -6.53 5.43 -9.80
C MET A 342 -7.46 6.59 -10.07
N GLU A 343 -8.41 6.42 -10.98
CA GLU A 343 -9.55 7.31 -11.20
C GLU A 343 -10.81 6.53 -10.77
N LEU A 344 -11.37 6.93 -9.64
CA LEU A 344 -12.36 6.14 -8.92
C LEU A 344 -13.77 6.26 -9.51
N THR A 345 -14.07 7.36 -10.20
CA THR A 345 -15.38 7.59 -10.82
C THR A 345 -15.65 6.62 -11.96
N SER A 346 -14.63 6.35 -12.78
CA SER A 346 -14.68 5.36 -13.87
C SER A 346 -14.12 3.98 -13.46
N CYS A 347 -13.62 3.83 -12.24
CA CYS A 347 -12.97 2.61 -11.75
C CYS A 347 -11.82 2.16 -12.68
N THR A 348 -10.98 3.08 -13.11
CA THR A 348 -9.81 2.82 -13.96
C THR A 348 -8.52 3.15 -13.24
N GLY A 349 -7.41 2.54 -13.66
CA GLY A 349 -6.12 2.81 -13.07
C GLY A 349 -4.95 2.56 -14.01
N GLN A 350 -3.80 3.09 -13.61
CA GLN A 350 -2.53 2.90 -14.28
C GLN A 350 -1.46 2.54 -13.27
N ILE A 351 -0.64 1.56 -13.60
CA ILE A 351 0.48 1.11 -12.77
C ILE A 351 1.75 1.10 -13.60
N THR A 352 2.84 1.55 -12.99
CA THR A 352 4.21 1.41 -13.52
C THR A 352 5.03 0.69 -12.47
N ILE A 353 5.74 -0.37 -12.86
CA ILE A 353 6.67 -1.08 -11.99
C ILE A 353 8.06 -0.52 -12.24
N GLY A 354 8.65 0.07 -11.21
CA GLY A 354 9.87 0.86 -11.28
C GLY A 354 9.61 2.36 -11.13
N ARG A 355 10.59 3.15 -11.46
CA ARG A 355 10.55 4.62 -11.32
C ARG A 355 9.71 5.23 -12.45
N PRO A 356 8.68 6.03 -12.14
CA PRO A 356 7.78 6.59 -13.18
C PRO A 356 8.43 7.63 -14.09
N CYS A 357 9.63 8.13 -13.73
CA CYS A 357 10.43 9.03 -14.56
C CYS A 357 11.19 8.29 -15.69
N GLU A 358 11.23 6.95 -15.65
CA GLU A 358 11.86 6.13 -16.67
C GLU A 358 10.84 5.73 -17.75
N ASP A 359 11.32 5.38 -18.96
CA ASP A 359 10.47 4.90 -20.05
C ASP A 359 10.10 3.43 -19.82
N LEU A 360 9.11 3.21 -18.96
CA LEU A 360 8.63 1.90 -18.54
C LEU A 360 7.21 1.63 -19.05
N PRO A 361 6.81 0.35 -19.20
CA PRO A 361 5.44 -0.02 -19.50
C PRO A 361 4.44 0.54 -18.48
N ILE A 362 3.24 0.88 -18.98
CA ILE A 362 2.12 1.31 -18.16
C ILE A 362 1.05 0.23 -18.26
N VAL A 363 0.78 -0.45 -17.17
CA VAL A 363 -0.34 -1.39 -17.07
C VAL A 363 -1.62 -0.61 -16.83
N HIS A 364 -2.60 -0.81 -17.69
CA HIS A 364 -3.95 -0.29 -17.49
C HIS A 364 -4.85 -1.36 -16.89
N TRP A 365 -5.64 -0.97 -15.93
CA TRP A 365 -6.65 -1.82 -15.31
C TRP A 365 -7.99 -1.11 -15.23
N PHE A 366 -9.06 -1.89 -15.26
CA PHE A 366 -10.45 -1.41 -15.18
C PHE A 366 -11.33 -2.54 -14.65
N PHE A 367 -12.48 -2.22 -14.05
CA PHE A 367 -13.47 -3.18 -13.60
C PHE A 367 -14.53 -3.42 -14.68
#